data_5f38fd5e9378a35af580215bbeb0a9fe
#
_entry.id   5f38fd5e9378a35af580215bbeb0a9fe
#
_cell.length_a   1.000
_cell.length_b   1.000
_cell.length_c   1.000
_cell.angle_alpha   90.00
_cell.angle_beta   90.00
_cell.angle_gamma   90.00
#
_symmetry.space_group_name_H-M   'P 1'
#
loop_
_entity.id
_entity.type
_entity.pdbx_description
1 polymer ?
#
loop_
_entity_poly.entity_id
_entity_poly.type
_entity_poly.pdbx_seq_one_letter_code
_entity_poly.pdbx_strand_id
1 'polypeptide(L)'
;LVYAYKKNKLINPIPIKFTKNIENATKLRKLCESKIKTKVVGFKAGGTALPVLKKLKEKEPFYSAIFKNNVLKSGMGVKINKSTLGIEVEVGYLIDKRFFDNKGVITMKNVSKFITHMMPCIEIVGYRQKKQGIKFLGDLASDFGANIKFLIGPKKKFRKINIGNLKCNIKNIKTGNVVNGNTNSVYINPLNSLRFVLS
;
A
#
# COMPACT_ATOMS: atom_id res chain seq x y z
N LEU A 1 9.37 -4.12 15.70
CA LEU A 1 8.98 -4.14 14.29
C LEU A 1 10.17 -4.42 13.38
N VAL A 2 11.28 -3.69 13.50
CA VAL A 2 12.50 -3.92 12.69
C VAL A 2 13.01 -5.35 12.82
N TYR A 3 13.04 -5.89 14.04
CA TYR A 3 13.37 -7.30 14.28
C TYR A 3 12.40 -8.25 13.57
N ALA A 4 11.09 -8.00 13.74
CA ALA A 4 10.04 -8.80 13.09
C ALA A 4 10.18 -8.79 11.56
N TYR A 5 10.46 -7.62 10.97
CA TYR A 5 10.71 -7.45 9.54
C TYR A 5 11.93 -8.27 9.08
N LYS A 6 13.08 -8.14 9.78
CA LYS A 6 14.34 -8.78 9.39
C LYS A 6 14.33 -10.31 9.58
N LYS A 7 13.65 -10.79 10.61
CA LYS A 7 13.65 -12.21 10.98
C LYS A 7 12.39 -12.95 10.55
N ASN A 8 11.42 -12.25 9.95
CA ASN A 8 10.11 -12.81 9.58
C ASN A 8 9.43 -13.53 10.75
N LYS A 9 9.51 -12.93 11.94
CA LYS A 9 8.93 -13.47 13.18
C LYS A 9 7.88 -12.52 13.71
N LEU A 10 6.79 -13.07 14.28
CA LEU A 10 5.76 -12.26 14.94
C LEU A 10 6.27 -11.78 16.31
N ILE A 11 6.02 -10.50 16.60
CA ILE A 11 6.24 -9.90 17.91
C ILE A 11 4.92 -9.70 18.64
N ASN A 12 4.98 -9.36 19.92
CA ASN A 12 3.80 -8.93 20.66
C ASN A 12 3.22 -7.64 20.07
N PRO A 13 1.92 -7.36 20.25
CA PRO A 13 1.30 -6.15 19.75
C PRO A 13 2.02 -4.89 20.24
N ILE A 14 2.15 -3.92 19.35
CA ILE A 14 2.65 -2.59 19.71
C ILE A 14 1.66 -1.95 20.69
N PRO A 15 2.13 -1.29 21.75
CA PRO A 15 1.24 -0.59 22.68
C PRO A 15 0.35 0.42 21.98
N ILE A 16 -0.93 0.43 22.34
CA ILE A 16 -2.00 1.22 21.69
C ILE A 16 -1.69 2.72 21.63
N LYS A 17 -0.89 3.25 22.56
CA LYS A 17 -0.44 4.64 22.55
C LYS A 17 0.32 5.05 21.29
N PHE A 18 0.93 4.09 20.56
CA PHE A 18 1.65 4.34 19.31
C PHE A 18 0.78 4.14 18.07
N THR A 19 -0.39 3.47 18.18
CA THR A 19 -1.22 3.14 17.03
C THR A 19 -2.58 3.84 17.02
N LYS A 20 -3.05 4.35 18.17
CA LYS A 20 -4.34 5.05 18.31
C LYS A 20 -4.37 6.35 17.46
N ASN A 21 -3.24 7.03 17.33
CA ASN A 21 -3.11 8.25 16.56
C ASN A 21 -2.26 7.98 15.31
N ILE A 22 -2.75 8.40 14.14
CA ILE A 22 -2.08 8.15 12.85
C ILE A 22 -0.72 8.86 12.74
N GLU A 23 -0.53 10.02 13.37
CA GLU A 23 0.74 10.74 13.38
C GLU A 23 1.81 9.97 14.16
N ASN A 24 1.46 9.47 15.36
CA ASN A 24 2.36 8.66 16.17
C ASN A 24 2.72 7.35 15.46
N ALA A 25 1.74 6.70 14.83
CA ALA A 25 1.96 5.51 14.04
C ALA A 25 2.90 5.78 12.84
N THR A 26 2.74 6.93 12.20
CA THR A 26 3.61 7.36 11.09
C THR A 26 5.02 7.66 11.57
N LYS A 27 5.19 8.34 12.70
CA LYS A 27 6.52 8.58 13.31
C LYS A 27 7.22 7.26 13.62
N LEU A 28 6.51 6.32 14.27
CA LEU A 28 7.04 4.98 14.56
C LEU A 28 7.44 4.24 13.30
N ARG A 29 6.59 4.25 12.27
CA ARG A 29 6.88 3.62 10.98
C ARG A 29 8.14 4.22 10.34
N LYS A 30 8.23 5.55 10.20
CA LYS A 30 9.40 6.23 9.63
C LYS A 30 10.69 5.87 10.38
N LEU A 31 10.64 5.82 11.71
CA LEU A 31 11.77 5.38 12.53
C LEU A 31 12.14 3.90 12.24
N CYS A 32 11.17 3.02 12.07
CA CYS A 32 11.44 1.62 11.72
C CYS A 32 11.98 1.50 10.30
N GLU A 33 11.40 2.22 9.33
CA GLU A 33 11.85 2.25 7.94
C GLU A 33 13.30 2.71 7.80
N SER A 34 13.73 3.73 8.56
CA SER A 34 15.13 4.22 8.57
C SER A 34 16.14 3.17 9.06
N LYS A 35 15.71 2.14 9.80
CA LYS A 35 16.56 1.01 10.25
C LYS A 35 16.61 -0.16 9.27
N ILE A 36 15.89 -0.07 8.16
CA ILE A 36 15.89 -1.09 7.10
C ILE A 36 16.97 -0.73 6.09
N LYS A 37 18.07 -1.48 6.08
CA LYS A 37 19.21 -1.27 5.17
C LYS A 37 18.92 -1.86 3.78
N THR A 38 17.91 -1.32 3.08
CA THR A 38 17.59 -1.70 1.71
C THR A 38 16.96 -0.52 0.97
N LYS A 39 17.13 -0.49 -0.35
CA LYS A 39 16.62 0.60 -1.20
C LYS A 39 15.10 0.65 -1.16
N VAL A 40 14.55 1.82 -0.94
CA VAL A 40 13.15 2.15 -1.22
C VAL A 40 12.98 2.26 -2.73
N VAL A 41 12.01 1.57 -3.30
CA VAL A 41 11.74 1.54 -4.75
C VAL A 41 10.40 2.14 -5.13
N GLY A 42 9.60 2.50 -4.14
CA GLY A 42 8.29 3.13 -4.30
C GLY A 42 7.58 3.31 -2.97
N PHE A 43 6.35 3.80 -3.07
CA PHE A 43 5.45 3.97 -1.93
C PHE A 43 4.09 3.39 -2.28
N LYS A 44 3.37 2.94 -1.28
CA LYS A 44 1.97 2.56 -1.40
C LYS A 44 1.08 3.46 -0.53
N ALA A 45 -0.11 3.78 -0.99
CA ALA A 45 -1.19 4.25 -0.13
C ALA A 45 -1.87 3.04 0.54
N GLY A 46 -2.23 3.15 1.80
CA GLY A 46 -2.92 2.09 2.53
C GLY A 46 -4.14 2.63 3.28
N GLY A 47 -5.12 1.76 3.52
CA GLY A 47 -6.38 2.19 4.10
C GLY A 47 -7.23 3.03 3.13
N THR A 48 -7.13 2.76 1.84
CA THR A 48 -7.79 3.57 0.79
C THR A 48 -9.25 3.20 0.55
N ALA A 49 -9.76 2.13 1.13
CA ALA A 49 -11.16 1.73 0.99
C ALA A 49 -12.06 2.67 1.82
N LEU A 50 -12.94 3.41 1.17
CA LEU A 50 -13.85 4.37 1.83
C LEU A 50 -14.65 3.78 3.00
N PRO A 51 -15.21 2.55 2.92
CA PRO A 51 -15.89 1.95 4.05
C PRO A 51 -14.96 1.75 5.27
N VAL A 52 -13.68 1.42 5.02
CA VAL A 52 -12.68 1.23 6.10
C VAL A 52 -12.37 2.57 6.77
N LEU A 53 -12.12 3.62 6.00
CA LEU A 53 -11.90 4.97 6.54
C LEU A 53 -13.08 5.44 7.39
N LYS A 54 -14.32 5.28 6.89
CA LYS A 54 -15.53 5.60 7.66
C LYS A 54 -15.63 4.82 8.98
N LYS A 55 -15.41 3.50 8.93
CA LYS A 55 -15.45 2.64 10.12
C LYS A 55 -14.41 3.05 11.17
N LEU A 56 -13.22 3.44 10.73
CA LEU A 56 -12.11 3.85 11.60
C LEU A 56 -12.16 5.35 11.96
N LYS A 57 -13.16 6.08 11.47
CA LYS A 57 -13.35 7.54 11.67
C LYS A 57 -12.16 8.36 11.18
N GLU A 58 -11.54 7.92 10.08
CA GLU A 58 -10.42 8.59 9.46
C GLU A 58 -10.85 9.30 8.17
N LYS A 59 -10.19 10.42 7.86
CA LYS A 59 -10.50 11.23 6.68
C LYS A 59 -9.60 10.92 5.49
N GLU A 60 -8.40 10.45 5.77
CA GLU A 60 -7.36 10.24 4.77
C GLU A 60 -6.67 8.89 4.96
N PRO A 61 -6.16 8.28 3.87
CA PRO A 61 -5.34 7.09 3.95
C PRO A 61 -3.98 7.41 4.59
N PHE A 62 -3.12 6.41 4.70
CA PHE A 62 -1.71 6.59 5.00
C PHE A 62 -0.85 6.14 3.80
N TYR A 63 0.46 6.38 3.87
CA TYR A 63 1.42 5.79 2.92
C TYR A 63 2.54 5.05 3.64
N SER A 64 3.22 4.14 2.95
CA SER A 64 4.43 3.48 3.46
C SER A 64 5.39 3.13 2.34
N ALA A 65 6.67 2.92 2.69
CA ALA A 65 7.70 2.57 1.74
C ALA A 65 7.58 1.12 1.24
N ILE A 66 7.83 0.92 -0.05
CA ILE A 66 8.05 -0.40 -0.66
C ILE A 66 9.57 -0.60 -0.80
N PHE A 67 10.09 -1.62 -0.11
CA PHE A 67 11.51 -1.95 -0.15
C PHE A 67 11.83 -2.93 -1.28
N LYS A 68 13.01 -2.78 -1.89
CA LYS A 68 13.46 -3.61 -3.03
C LYS A 68 13.36 -5.12 -2.76
N ASN A 69 13.71 -5.57 -1.56
CA ASN A 69 13.66 -6.98 -1.18
C ASN A 69 12.23 -7.53 -0.94
N ASN A 70 11.23 -6.66 -0.96
CA ASN A 70 9.83 -7.06 -0.90
C ASN A 70 9.18 -7.13 -2.28
N VAL A 71 9.85 -6.66 -3.34
CA VAL A 71 9.32 -6.71 -4.70
C VAL A 71 9.62 -8.07 -5.32
N LEU A 72 8.58 -8.71 -5.82
CA LEU A 72 8.62 -10.01 -6.49
C LEU A 72 8.40 -9.83 -8.00
N LYS A 73 8.88 -10.80 -8.75
CA LYS A 73 8.56 -10.96 -10.18
C LYS A 73 7.34 -11.88 -10.33
N SER A 74 6.57 -11.70 -11.41
CA SER A 74 5.50 -12.61 -11.77
C SER A 74 6.02 -14.05 -11.88
N GLY A 75 5.24 -15.02 -11.44
CA GLY A 75 5.60 -16.44 -11.41
C GLY A 75 6.42 -16.89 -10.18
N MET A 76 6.89 -15.96 -9.34
CA MET A 76 7.58 -16.34 -8.11
C MET A 76 6.62 -16.89 -7.07
N GLY A 77 6.98 -18.01 -6.45
CA GLY A 77 6.26 -18.56 -5.31
C GLY A 77 6.44 -17.72 -4.05
N VAL A 78 5.38 -17.57 -3.27
CA VAL A 78 5.40 -16.88 -1.98
C VAL A 78 5.00 -17.86 -0.89
N LYS A 79 5.86 -18.01 0.11
CA LYS A 79 5.53 -18.82 1.29
C LYS A 79 4.52 -18.07 2.16
N ILE A 80 3.31 -18.60 2.24
CA ILE A 80 2.28 -18.12 3.17
C ILE A 80 2.64 -18.58 4.58
N ASN A 81 2.52 -17.68 5.54
CA ASN A 81 2.74 -17.95 6.95
C ASN A 81 1.63 -17.32 7.80
N LYS A 82 1.72 -17.47 9.13
CA LYS A 82 0.73 -16.94 10.07
C LYS A 82 0.58 -15.41 10.06
N SER A 83 1.51 -14.68 9.42
CA SER A 83 1.42 -13.22 9.26
C SER A 83 0.71 -12.80 7.98
N THR A 84 0.51 -13.71 7.04
CA THR A 84 -0.15 -13.40 5.75
C THR A 84 -1.66 -13.35 5.96
N LEU A 85 -2.27 -12.22 5.62
CA LEU A 85 -3.72 -11.99 5.72
C LEU A 85 -4.43 -12.24 4.40
N GLY A 86 -3.79 -11.87 3.27
CA GLY A 86 -4.41 -11.98 1.97
C GLY A 86 -3.61 -11.27 0.86
N ILE A 87 -4.27 -11.09 -0.27
CA ILE A 87 -3.74 -10.38 -1.43
C ILE A 87 -4.71 -9.29 -1.85
N GLU A 88 -4.17 -8.15 -2.29
CA GLU A 88 -4.92 -7.00 -2.78
C GLU A 88 -4.47 -6.69 -4.22
N VAL A 89 -5.43 -6.35 -5.10
CA VAL A 89 -5.13 -5.85 -6.46
C VAL A 89 -5.05 -4.33 -6.39
N GLU A 90 -3.96 -3.80 -6.92
CA GLU A 90 -3.62 -2.40 -6.83
C GLU A 90 -3.38 -1.76 -8.21
N VAL A 91 -3.55 -0.45 -8.29
CA VAL A 91 -3.12 0.34 -9.44
C VAL A 91 -1.79 1.00 -9.11
N GLY A 92 -0.74 0.60 -9.81
CA GLY A 92 0.58 1.21 -9.69
C GLY A 92 0.82 2.30 -10.73
N TYR A 93 1.61 3.31 -10.37
CA TYR A 93 2.02 4.42 -11.24
C TYR A 93 3.53 4.57 -11.23
N LEU A 94 4.11 4.77 -12.41
CA LEU A 94 5.50 5.19 -12.54
C LEU A 94 5.55 6.70 -12.66
N ILE A 95 6.23 7.33 -11.70
CA ILE A 95 6.30 8.78 -11.59
C ILE A 95 7.44 9.33 -12.44
N ASP A 96 7.17 10.40 -13.17
CA ASP A 96 8.14 11.14 -13.97
C ASP A 96 9.19 11.80 -13.08
N LYS A 97 10.44 11.83 -13.54
CA LYS A 97 11.54 12.50 -12.82
C LYS A 97 11.26 13.98 -12.55
N ARG A 98 10.53 14.65 -13.42
CA ARG A 98 10.14 16.06 -13.28
C ARG A 98 9.33 16.34 -12.00
N PHE A 99 8.75 15.31 -11.38
CA PHE A 99 8.08 15.45 -10.08
C PHE A 99 9.06 15.90 -8.99
N PHE A 100 10.30 15.40 -9.00
CA PHE A 100 11.29 15.70 -7.95
C PHE A 100 11.82 17.14 -8.03
N ASP A 101 11.66 17.79 -9.18
CA ASP A 101 12.03 19.20 -9.41
C ASP A 101 10.83 20.14 -9.24
N ASN A 102 9.63 19.58 -9.02
CA ASN A 102 8.41 20.37 -8.87
C ASN A 102 8.34 21.03 -7.48
N LYS A 103 8.27 22.36 -7.47
CA LYS A 103 8.09 23.16 -6.24
C LYS A 103 6.62 23.56 -6.00
N GLY A 104 5.74 23.22 -6.92
CA GLY A 104 4.32 23.56 -6.84
C GLY A 104 3.50 22.52 -6.07
N VAL A 105 2.34 22.94 -5.60
CA VAL A 105 1.40 22.05 -4.88
C VAL A 105 0.83 21.00 -5.83
N ILE A 106 0.81 19.75 -5.38
CA ILE A 106 0.18 18.65 -6.11
C ILE A 106 -1.33 18.64 -5.85
N THR A 107 -2.08 18.76 -6.92
CA THR A 107 -3.55 18.82 -6.93
C THR A 107 -4.14 17.77 -7.85
N MET A 108 -5.45 17.52 -7.77
CA MET A 108 -6.14 16.63 -8.73
C MET A 108 -6.05 17.13 -10.18
N LYS A 109 -5.85 18.44 -10.41
CA LYS A 109 -5.71 19.02 -11.76
C LYS A 109 -4.36 18.74 -12.38
N ASN A 110 -3.30 18.53 -11.58
CA ASN A 110 -1.93 18.39 -12.08
C ASN A 110 -1.27 17.03 -11.80
N VAL A 111 -1.78 16.21 -10.88
CA VAL A 111 -1.15 14.94 -10.48
C VAL A 111 -0.89 14.01 -11.67
N SER A 112 -1.80 13.96 -12.64
CA SER A 112 -1.66 13.10 -13.84
C SER A 112 -0.49 13.50 -14.75
N LYS A 113 -0.01 14.76 -14.70
CA LYS A 113 1.13 15.23 -15.48
C LYS A 113 2.44 14.56 -15.09
N PHE A 114 2.50 14.00 -13.89
CA PHE A 114 3.68 13.33 -13.36
C PHE A 114 3.63 11.80 -13.54
N ILE A 115 2.62 11.26 -14.21
CA ILE A 115 2.51 9.82 -14.47
C ILE A 115 3.04 9.52 -15.89
N THR A 116 4.04 8.64 -15.97
CA THR A 116 4.53 8.13 -17.27
C THR A 116 3.87 6.82 -17.67
N HIS A 117 3.69 5.89 -16.70
CA HIS A 117 3.10 4.58 -16.93
C HIS A 117 2.16 4.22 -15.78
N MET A 118 1.22 3.34 -16.08
CA MET A 118 0.39 2.65 -15.10
C MET A 118 0.54 1.13 -15.26
N MET A 119 0.27 0.40 -14.19
CA MET A 119 0.41 -1.06 -14.16
C MET A 119 -0.51 -1.67 -13.12
N PRO A 120 -1.03 -2.88 -13.35
CA PRO A 120 -1.63 -3.66 -12.28
C PRO A 120 -0.54 -4.10 -11.33
N CYS A 121 -0.84 -4.10 -10.04
CA CYS A 121 0.06 -4.61 -9.01
C CYS A 121 -0.71 -5.54 -8.09
N ILE A 122 0.01 -6.39 -7.36
CA ILE A 122 -0.55 -7.24 -6.32
C ILE A 122 0.24 -6.98 -5.05
N GLU A 123 -0.45 -6.63 -3.98
CA GLU A 123 0.13 -6.57 -2.65
C GLU A 123 -0.21 -7.85 -1.88
N ILE A 124 0.77 -8.42 -1.22
CA ILE A 124 0.58 -9.45 -0.21
C ILE A 124 0.63 -8.77 1.14
N VAL A 125 -0.51 -8.76 1.81
CA VAL A 125 -0.71 -8.05 3.07
C VAL A 125 -0.61 -8.97 4.27
N GLY A 126 -0.14 -8.43 5.38
CA GLY A 126 -0.03 -9.19 6.63
C GLY A 126 0.56 -8.37 7.77
N TYR A 127 0.44 -8.90 8.98
CA TYR A 127 0.97 -8.30 10.20
C TYR A 127 2.29 -8.93 10.62
N ARG A 128 3.13 -8.12 11.27
CA ARG A 128 4.32 -8.59 11.99
C ARG A 128 4.08 -8.71 13.49
N GLN A 129 2.85 -8.55 13.90
CA GLN A 129 2.40 -8.59 15.29
C GLN A 129 1.42 -9.74 15.51
N LYS A 130 1.44 -10.35 16.70
CA LYS A 130 0.43 -11.31 17.18
C LYS A 130 -0.87 -10.58 17.48
N LYS A 131 -1.55 -10.08 16.46
CA LYS A 131 -2.70 -9.21 16.56
C LYS A 131 -3.86 -9.75 15.74
N GLN A 132 -5.06 -9.65 16.29
CA GLN A 132 -6.29 -9.95 15.57
C GLN A 132 -7.06 -8.66 15.29
N GLY A 133 -7.29 -8.41 14.00
CA GLY A 133 -8.08 -7.29 13.53
C GLY A 133 -7.39 -5.91 13.61
N ILE A 134 -8.09 -4.90 13.14
CA ILE A 134 -7.70 -3.50 13.08
C ILE A 134 -8.64 -2.70 13.96
N LYS A 135 -8.11 -1.98 14.94
CA LYS A 135 -8.87 -1.04 15.77
C LYS A 135 -8.69 0.41 15.31
N PHE A 136 -7.51 0.74 14.83
CA PHE A 136 -7.11 2.07 14.35
C PHE A 136 -6.38 1.97 13.02
N LEU A 137 -6.45 2.99 12.18
CA LEU A 137 -5.69 3.06 10.94
C LEU A 137 -4.18 2.99 11.20
N GLY A 138 -3.74 3.55 12.33
CA GLY A 138 -2.36 3.48 12.78
C GLY A 138 -1.86 2.06 13.08
N ASP A 139 -2.75 1.09 13.27
CA ASP A 139 -2.35 -0.32 13.40
C ASP A 139 -1.71 -0.85 12.13
N LEU A 140 -2.25 -0.46 10.96
CA LEU A 140 -1.68 -0.77 9.65
C LEU A 140 -0.47 0.11 9.36
N ALA A 141 -0.63 1.42 9.55
CA ALA A 141 0.40 2.40 9.23
C ALA A 141 1.72 2.10 9.96
N SER A 142 1.67 1.76 11.26
CA SER A 142 2.87 1.49 12.06
C SER A 142 3.62 0.24 11.64
N ASP A 143 2.94 -0.78 11.10
CA ASP A 143 3.51 -2.08 10.71
C ASP A 143 3.93 -2.09 9.22
N PHE A 144 4.75 -1.13 8.82
CA PHE A 144 5.21 -0.98 7.43
C PHE A 144 4.04 -0.99 6.42
N GLY A 145 2.88 -0.41 6.82
CA GLY A 145 1.68 -0.40 6.00
C GLY A 145 1.05 -1.78 5.79
N ALA A 146 1.30 -2.74 6.65
CA ALA A 146 0.94 -4.15 6.50
C ALA A 146 1.50 -4.82 5.22
N ASN A 147 2.49 -4.20 4.57
CA ASN A 147 3.11 -4.74 3.36
C ASN A 147 4.07 -5.88 3.68
N ILE A 148 3.82 -7.06 3.13
CA ILE A 148 4.72 -8.22 3.20
C ILE A 148 5.52 -8.36 1.92
N LYS A 149 4.85 -8.42 0.76
CA LYS A 149 5.45 -8.50 -0.57
C LYS A 149 4.63 -7.69 -1.57
N PHE A 150 5.25 -7.34 -2.69
CA PHE A 150 4.62 -6.55 -3.74
C PHE A 150 5.04 -7.06 -5.12
N LEU A 151 4.08 -7.31 -5.99
CA LEU A 151 4.33 -7.70 -7.38
C LEU A 151 3.95 -6.54 -8.30
N ILE A 152 4.83 -6.26 -9.25
CA ILE A 152 4.61 -5.23 -10.28
C ILE A 152 4.31 -5.93 -11.59
N GLY A 153 3.13 -5.68 -12.13
CA GLY A 153 2.68 -6.20 -13.42
C GLY A 153 3.24 -5.43 -14.63
N PRO A 154 2.78 -5.78 -15.84
CA PRO A 154 3.24 -5.14 -17.07
C PRO A 154 2.94 -3.64 -17.09
N LYS A 155 3.95 -2.84 -17.41
CA LYS A 155 3.83 -1.39 -17.55
C LYS A 155 3.16 -1.03 -18.87
N LYS A 156 2.17 -0.15 -18.82
CA LYS A 156 1.57 0.47 -20.01
C LYS A 156 1.72 1.99 -19.91
N LYS A 157 2.03 2.65 -21.02
CA LYS A 157 2.10 4.11 -21.08
C LYS A 157 0.79 4.70 -20.56
N PHE A 158 0.89 5.67 -19.67
CA PHE A 158 -0.29 6.31 -19.08
C PHE A 158 -1.13 6.98 -20.18
N ARG A 159 -2.41 6.72 -20.16
CA ARG A 159 -3.41 7.37 -21.02
C ARG A 159 -4.53 7.90 -20.13
N LYS A 160 -5.18 8.96 -20.59
CA LYS A 160 -6.37 9.51 -19.90
C LYS A 160 -7.53 8.53 -20.09
N ILE A 161 -7.75 7.70 -19.08
CA ILE A 161 -8.86 6.71 -19.01
C ILE A 161 -9.67 6.97 -17.74
N ASN A 162 -10.86 6.43 -17.66
CA ASN A 162 -11.65 6.48 -16.42
C ASN A 162 -11.08 5.55 -15.34
N ILE A 163 -10.02 6.01 -14.66
CA ILE A 163 -9.36 5.25 -13.58
C ILE A 163 -10.30 5.02 -12.38
N GLY A 164 -11.31 5.84 -12.20
CA GLY A 164 -12.28 5.72 -11.11
C GLY A 164 -13.27 4.56 -11.27
N ASN A 165 -13.22 3.80 -12.37
CA ASN A 165 -14.13 2.69 -12.61
C ASN A 165 -13.43 1.54 -13.37
N LEU A 166 -12.27 1.12 -12.89
CA LEU A 166 -11.58 -0.06 -13.41
C LEU A 166 -12.06 -1.31 -12.68
N LYS A 167 -12.56 -2.29 -13.43
CA LYS A 167 -12.92 -3.61 -12.90
C LYS A 167 -11.68 -4.49 -12.83
N CYS A 168 -11.59 -5.28 -11.78
CA CYS A 168 -10.56 -6.31 -11.63
C CYS A 168 -11.15 -7.56 -11.00
N ASN A 169 -10.45 -8.69 -11.12
CA ASN A 169 -10.79 -9.91 -10.39
C ASN A 169 -9.51 -10.67 -9.98
N ILE A 170 -9.66 -11.49 -8.97
CA ILE A 170 -8.67 -12.48 -8.55
C ILE A 170 -9.34 -13.84 -8.62
N LYS A 171 -8.72 -14.78 -9.33
CA LYS A 171 -9.19 -16.18 -9.40
C LYS A 171 -8.21 -17.08 -8.67
N ASN A 172 -8.72 -17.85 -7.72
CA ASN A 172 -7.98 -18.98 -7.16
C ASN A 172 -8.03 -20.14 -8.14
N ILE A 173 -6.89 -20.49 -8.75
CA ILE A 173 -6.82 -21.51 -9.80
C ILE A 173 -7.18 -22.90 -9.26
N LYS A 174 -6.81 -23.19 -8.00
CA LYS A 174 -7.08 -24.51 -7.41
C LYS A 174 -8.57 -24.73 -7.06
N THR A 175 -9.23 -23.68 -6.53
CA THR A 175 -10.65 -23.80 -6.10
C THR A 175 -11.64 -23.26 -7.12
N GLY A 176 -11.18 -22.53 -8.13
CA GLY A 176 -12.04 -21.84 -9.10
C GLY A 176 -12.70 -20.56 -8.56
N ASN A 177 -12.58 -20.26 -7.27
CA ASN A 177 -13.20 -19.10 -6.65
C ASN A 177 -12.72 -17.80 -7.28
N VAL A 178 -13.63 -16.87 -7.54
CA VAL A 178 -13.36 -15.55 -8.11
C VAL A 178 -13.84 -14.47 -7.15
N VAL A 179 -12.98 -13.49 -6.88
CA VAL A 179 -13.33 -12.27 -6.15
C VAL A 179 -13.23 -11.10 -7.12
N ASN A 180 -14.29 -10.30 -7.21
CA ASN A 180 -14.35 -9.12 -8.06
C ASN A 180 -14.10 -7.84 -7.25
N GLY A 181 -13.46 -6.86 -7.88
CA GLY A 181 -13.18 -5.55 -7.33
C GLY A 181 -13.38 -4.44 -8.36
N ASN A 182 -13.43 -3.21 -7.86
CA ASN A 182 -13.52 -2.04 -8.69
C ASN A 182 -12.82 -0.85 -8.01
N THR A 183 -12.14 -0.02 -8.78
CA THR A 183 -11.44 1.17 -8.28
C THR A 183 -12.36 2.28 -7.77
N ASN A 184 -13.69 2.19 -7.99
CA ASN A 184 -14.66 3.14 -7.44
C ASN A 184 -14.77 3.11 -5.90
N SER A 185 -14.25 2.07 -5.26
CA SER A 185 -14.19 1.96 -3.79
C SER A 185 -12.96 2.64 -3.17
N VAL A 186 -12.02 3.12 -3.99
CA VAL A 186 -10.75 3.70 -3.53
C VAL A 186 -10.90 5.19 -3.27
N TYR A 187 -10.64 5.63 -2.05
CA TYR A 187 -10.49 7.02 -1.58
C TYR A 187 -10.85 8.09 -2.63
N ILE A 188 -12.15 8.26 -2.88
CA ILE A 188 -12.77 9.09 -3.92
C ILE A 188 -12.37 8.63 -5.33
N ASN A 189 -11.06 8.43 -5.60
CA ASN A 189 -10.49 8.12 -6.89
C ASN A 189 -9.02 7.66 -6.73
N PRO A 190 -8.52 6.66 -7.46
CA PRO A 190 -7.11 6.23 -7.39
C PRO A 190 -6.09 7.35 -7.61
N LEU A 191 -6.40 8.36 -8.44
CA LEU A 191 -5.53 9.54 -8.59
C LEU A 191 -5.50 10.40 -7.33
N ASN A 192 -6.57 10.43 -6.54
CA ASN A 192 -6.56 11.14 -5.26
C ASN A 192 -5.67 10.45 -4.23
N SER A 193 -5.66 9.11 -4.22
CA SER A 193 -4.70 8.35 -3.41
C SER A 193 -3.25 8.63 -3.85
N LEU A 194 -3.00 8.72 -5.17
CA LEU A 194 -1.69 9.12 -5.67
C LEU A 194 -1.33 10.56 -5.26
N ARG A 195 -2.26 11.51 -5.45
CA ARG A 195 -2.07 12.91 -5.00
C ARG A 195 -1.66 12.97 -3.53
N PHE A 196 -2.36 12.21 -2.68
CA PHE A 196 -2.05 12.13 -1.25
C PHE A 196 -0.62 11.64 -0.97
N VAL A 197 -0.13 10.68 -1.74
CA VAL A 197 1.25 10.16 -1.58
C VAL A 197 2.30 11.16 -2.06
N LEU A 198 1.96 12.00 -3.06
CA LEU A 198 2.88 12.95 -3.69
C LEU A 198 2.82 14.35 -3.05
N SER A 199 1.85 14.66 -2.19
CA SER A 199 1.77 15.91 -1.43
C SER A 199 2.51 15.83 -0.10
#